data_bc73ed5c4998e4eff5444760d841111e
#
_entry.id   bc73ed5c4998e4eff5444760d841111e
#
_cell.length_a   1.000
_cell.length_b   1.000
_cell.length_c   1.000
_cell.angle_alpha   90.00
_cell.angle_beta   90.00
_cell.angle_gamma   90.00
#
_symmetry.space_group_name_H-M   'P 1'
#
loop_
_entity.id
_entity.type
_entity.pdbx_description
1 polymer ?
#
loop_
_entity_poly.entity_id
_entity_poly.type
_entity_poly.pdbx_seq_one_letter_code
_entity_poly.pdbx_strand_id
1 'polypeptide(L)'
;MPEINGSELIDLAGLRKSLAANDPEGRLASLEMLGVKISDDAHLQLASAVSDALSYAGKPARAKIVILTDKSSIMRRGERLSELVHKQLQEQHDVRSVVLDDGHTTLHADETVLDMATIAANDADLVVTIGSGTMTDVGKIATHRHNNIPHIVVQTAASVDGFTDNVSVVLRNGVKRTIPSRWPTIVLADIVTIGEAPSELNTSGFGEAISLFTAPADWYLANLVGLDHTFHVASMNLLKYAAAEPPTWSNGIAEGGAVATQQLTRLLALRGIVSGVSNTTACLSGVEHVI
;
A
#
# COMPACT_ATOMS: atom_id res chain seq x y z
N MET A 1 -21.00 0.15 -11.67
CA MET A 1 -19.65 0.28 -11.09
C MET A 1 -19.71 1.35 -10.03
N PRO A 2 -19.00 1.23 -8.90
CA PRO A 2 -19.02 2.28 -7.91
C PRO A 2 -18.48 3.56 -8.55
N GLU A 3 -19.23 4.66 -8.40
CA GLU A 3 -18.73 5.99 -8.80
C GLU A 3 -17.54 6.32 -7.93
N ILE A 4 -16.37 6.49 -8.54
CA ILE A 4 -15.20 7.10 -7.89
C ILE A 4 -15.43 8.61 -7.98
N ASN A 5 -16.52 9.06 -7.43
CA ASN A 5 -16.80 10.47 -7.25
C ASN A 5 -15.89 10.98 -6.15
N GLY A 6 -15.00 11.92 -6.43
CA GLY A 6 -14.34 12.88 -5.54
C GLY A 6 -14.20 12.56 -4.04
N SER A 7 -14.56 11.34 -3.59
CA SER A 7 -14.56 10.95 -2.21
C SER A 7 -13.13 10.64 -1.75
N GLU A 8 -12.80 11.07 -0.56
CA GLU A 8 -11.54 10.82 0.13
C GLU A 8 -11.30 9.33 0.45
N LEU A 9 -12.25 8.46 0.11
CA LEU A 9 -12.25 7.03 0.41
C LEU A 9 -12.41 6.21 -0.87
N ILE A 10 -11.61 5.13 -1.00
CA ILE A 10 -11.93 4.08 -1.96
C ILE A 10 -13.08 3.25 -1.36
N ASP A 11 -14.19 3.13 -2.07
CA ASP A 11 -15.33 2.31 -1.64
C ASP A 11 -15.01 0.81 -1.71
N LEU A 12 -14.35 0.30 -0.67
CA LEU A 12 -14.00 -1.12 -0.58
C LEU A 12 -15.24 -2.03 -0.46
N ALA A 13 -16.34 -1.52 0.09
CA ALA A 13 -17.58 -2.31 0.21
C ALA A 13 -18.23 -2.51 -1.16
N GLY A 14 -18.35 -1.44 -1.94
CA GLY A 14 -18.80 -1.51 -3.32
C GLY A 14 -17.88 -2.35 -4.20
N LEU A 15 -16.55 -2.24 -4.01
CA LEU A 15 -15.58 -3.07 -4.70
C LEU A 15 -15.77 -4.57 -4.40
N ARG A 16 -15.87 -4.96 -3.13
CA ARG A 16 -16.15 -6.36 -2.74
C ARG A 16 -17.42 -6.87 -3.38
N LYS A 17 -18.50 -6.09 -3.33
CA LYS A 17 -19.78 -6.45 -3.96
C LYS A 17 -19.64 -6.62 -5.47
N SER A 18 -18.93 -5.72 -6.13
CA SER A 18 -18.68 -5.79 -7.57
C SER A 18 -17.83 -6.99 -7.96
N LEU A 19 -16.76 -7.27 -7.22
CA LEU A 19 -15.90 -8.44 -7.43
C LEU A 19 -16.69 -9.73 -7.27
N ALA A 20 -17.43 -9.89 -6.17
CA ALA A 20 -18.25 -11.10 -5.92
C ALA A 20 -19.33 -11.31 -6.99
N ALA A 21 -19.96 -10.25 -7.49
CA ALA A 21 -20.96 -10.34 -8.55
C ALA A 21 -20.39 -10.78 -9.91
N ASN A 22 -19.08 -10.54 -10.13
CA ASN A 22 -18.39 -10.85 -11.38
C ASN A 22 -17.40 -12.03 -11.26
N ASP A 23 -17.45 -12.74 -10.16
CA ASP A 23 -16.63 -13.95 -9.89
C ASP A 23 -17.53 -15.12 -9.43
N PRO A 24 -18.39 -15.66 -10.30
CA PRO A 24 -19.30 -16.75 -9.95
C PRO A 24 -18.58 -18.06 -9.60
N GLU A 25 -17.33 -18.21 -10.02
CA GLU A 25 -16.52 -19.40 -9.77
C GLU A 25 -15.70 -19.28 -8.48
N GLY A 26 -15.67 -18.12 -7.83
CA GLY A 26 -14.91 -17.86 -6.60
C GLY A 26 -13.40 -17.97 -6.76
N ARG A 27 -12.87 -17.51 -7.89
CA ARG A 27 -11.44 -17.56 -8.23
C ARG A 27 -10.62 -16.41 -7.64
N LEU A 28 -11.27 -15.30 -7.30
CA LEU A 28 -10.62 -14.14 -6.74
C LEU A 28 -10.39 -14.29 -5.23
N ALA A 29 -9.25 -13.85 -4.77
CA ALA A 29 -8.96 -13.79 -3.34
C ALA A 29 -9.81 -12.70 -2.64
N SER A 30 -10.07 -12.91 -1.35
CA SER A 30 -10.81 -11.95 -0.55
C SER A 30 -10.01 -10.65 -0.36
N LEU A 31 -10.68 -9.51 -0.49
CA LEU A 31 -10.13 -8.20 -0.15
C LEU A 31 -10.30 -7.94 1.35
N GLU A 32 -9.23 -8.14 2.13
CA GLU A 32 -9.28 -8.14 3.61
C GLU A 32 -9.00 -6.76 4.25
N MET A 33 -8.70 -5.74 3.47
CA MET A 33 -8.47 -4.39 4.00
C MET A 33 -9.74 -3.78 4.57
N LEU A 34 -9.65 -3.02 5.65
CA LEU A 34 -10.79 -2.25 6.20
C LEU A 34 -10.95 -0.90 5.51
N GLY A 35 -9.87 -0.26 5.09
CA GLY A 35 -9.95 1.07 4.50
C GLY A 35 -8.70 1.50 3.75
N VAL A 36 -8.92 2.36 2.76
CA VAL A 36 -7.90 3.17 2.10
C VAL A 36 -8.40 4.60 2.10
N LYS A 37 -7.73 5.49 2.84
CA LYS A 37 -8.11 6.89 3.04
C LYS A 37 -7.09 7.77 2.34
N ILE A 38 -7.53 8.55 1.36
CA ILE A 38 -6.69 9.40 0.52
C ILE A 38 -7.20 10.83 0.62
N SER A 39 -6.53 11.68 1.40
CA SER A 39 -6.91 13.09 1.57
C SER A 39 -5.71 13.94 1.99
N ASP A 40 -5.87 15.26 1.93
CA ASP A 40 -4.81 16.20 2.32
C ASP A 40 -4.39 16.07 3.79
N ASP A 41 -5.30 15.60 4.64
CA ASP A 41 -5.10 15.46 6.08
C ASP A 41 -5.40 14.01 6.55
N ALA A 42 -5.05 12.99 5.73
CA ALA A 42 -5.33 11.59 6.06
C ALA A 42 -4.68 11.15 7.39
N HIS A 43 -3.54 11.72 7.76
CA HIS A 43 -2.86 11.44 9.04
C HIS A 43 -3.73 11.82 10.25
N LEU A 44 -4.63 12.80 10.16
CA LEU A 44 -5.55 13.16 11.26
C LEU A 44 -6.60 12.05 11.52
N GLN A 45 -6.81 11.16 10.56
CA GLN A 45 -7.72 10.02 10.71
C GLN A 45 -7.06 8.82 11.40
N LEU A 46 -5.80 8.94 11.83
CA LEU A 46 -5.04 7.84 12.42
C LEU A 46 -5.69 7.29 13.70
N ALA A 47 -6.13 8.14 14.60
CA ALA A 47 -6.78 7.69 15.85
C ALA A 47 -8.04 6.85 15.59
N SER A 48 -8.89 7.29 14.64
CA SER A 48 -10.06 6.49 14.24
C SER A 48 -9.66 5.19 13.54
N ALA A 49 -8.64 5.23 12.67
CA ALA A 49 -8.15 4.05 11.97
C ALA A 49 -7.58 3.00 12.95
N VAL A 50 -6.88 3.44 13.98
CA VAL A 50 -6.38 2.56 15.06
C VAL A 50 -7.54 1.93 15.82
N SER A 51 -8.54 2.71 16.21
CA SER A 51 -9.73 2.20 16.90
C SER A 51 -10.47 1.14 16.06
N ASP A 52 -10.67 1.41 14.77
CA ASP A 52 -11.32 0.48 13.84
C ASP A 52 -10.51 -0.81 13.69
N ALA A 53 -9.18 -0.70 13.50
CA ALA A 53 -8.30 -1.85 13.32
C ALA A 53 -8.20 -2.73 14.58
N LEU A 54 -8.12 -2.12 15.77
CA LEU A 54 -8.11 -2.83 17.05
C LEU A 54 -9.46 -3.55 17.28
N SER A 55 -10.57 -2.86 17.06
CA SER A 55 -11.91 -3.44 17.17
C SER A 55 -12.10 -4.63 16.25
N TYR A 56 -11.71 -4.50 14.99
CA TYR A 56 -11.78 -5.58 13.99
C TYR A 56 -10.96 -6.80 14.41
N ALA A 57 -9.78 -6.59 15.00
CA ALA A 57 -8.90 -7.67 15.44
C ALA A 57 -9.20 -8.19 16.85
N GLY A 58 -10.24 -7.67 17.53
CA GLY A 58 -10.56 -8.06 18.90
C GLY A 58 -9.48 -7.70 19.92
N LYS A 59 -8.75 -6.61 19.67
CA LYS A 59 -7.66 -6.12 20.52
C LYS A 59 -8.17 -5.14 21.57
N PRO A 60 -7.42 -4.91 22.68
CA PRO A 60 -7.82 -3.97 23.72
C PRO A 60 -7.96 -2.53 23.18
N ALA A 61 -8.89 -1.75 23.72
CA ALA A 61 -9.06 -0.33 23.36
C ALA A 61 -7.80 0.49 23.71
N ARG A 62 -7.14 0.21 24.84
CA ARG A 62 -5.79 0.70 25.15
C ARG A 62 -4.77 -0.37 24.76
N ALA A 63 -4.08 -0.18 23.67
CA ALA A 63 -3.25 -1.15 23.02
C ALA A 63 -1.76 -0.79 23.08
N LYS A 64 -0.89 -1.78 22.93
CA LYS A 64 0.54 -1.61 22.66
C LYS A 64 0.75 -1.40 21.17
N ILE A 65 1.17 -0.21 20.78
CA ILE A 65 1.39 0.17 19.38
C ILE A 65 2.87 0.35 19.10
N VAL A 66 3.34 -0.28 18.05
CA VAL A 66 4.69 -0.09 17.56
C VAL A 66 4.65 0.73 16.27
N ILE A 67 5.36 1.86 16.27
CA ILE A 67 5.58 2.68 15.07
C ILE A 67 6.94 2.29 14.49
N LEU A 68 6.95 1.84 13.24
CA LEU A 68 8.17 1.52 12.49
C LEU A 68 8.43 2.64 11.46
N THR A 69 9.65 3.16 11.46
CA THR A 69 10.16 4.14 10.49
C THR A 69 11.56 3.73 10.05
N ASP A 70 12.06 4.34 8.99
CA ASP A 70 13.47 4.35 8.66
C ASP A 70 14.16 5.65 9.11
N LYS A 71 15.41 5.85 8.73
CA LYS A 71 16.19 7.07 9.03
C LYS A 71 15.74 8.31 8.28
N SER A 72 14.85 8.18 7.31
CA SER A 72 14.38 9.29 6.49
C SER A 72 13.67 10.33 7.35
N SER A 73 14.05 11.59 7.18
CA SER A 73 13.37 12.70 7.84
C SER A 73 12.16 13.10 7.03
N ILE A 74 11.07 12.35 7.16
CA ILE A 74 9.82 12.64 6.46
C ILE A 74 9.15 13.83 7.14
N MET A 75 8.98 14.90 6.37
CA MET A 75 8.38 16.14 6.85
C MET A 75 6.96 16.27 6.31
N ARG A 76 6.13 16.99 7.03
CA ARG A 76 4.80 17.41 6.63
C ARG A 76 4.59 18.85 7.08
N ARG A 77 4.53 19.78 6.12
CA ARG A 77 4.43 21.23 6.41
C ARG A 77 5.48 21.73 7.43
N GLY A 78 6.69 21.20 7.34
CA GLY A 78 7.79 21.58 8.22
C GLY A 78 7.85 20.87 9.57
N GLU A 79 6.89 19.98 9.90
CA GLU A 79 6.93 19.16 11.10
C GLU A 79 7.30 17.71 10.76
N ARG A 80 7.99 17.02 11.66
CA ARG A 80 8.37 15.61 11.47
C ARG A 80 7.15 14.71 11.62
N LEU A 81 6.79 13.99 10.55
CA LEU A 81 5.58 13.15 10.51
C LEU A 81 5.56 12.07 11.60
N SER A 82 6.70 11.44 11.88
CA SER A 82 6.79 10.41 12.93
C SER A 82 6.49 10.95 14.33
N GLU A 83 6.85 12.21 14.61
CA GLU A 83 6.54 12.87 15.87
C GLU A 83 5.05 13.24 15.97
N LEU A 84 4.46 13.71 14.87
CA LEU A 84 3.02 13.98 14.80
C LEU A 84 2.21 12.69 15.07
N VAL A 85 2.56 11.59 14.41
CA VAL A 85 1.91 10.29 14.58
C VAL A 85 2.08 9.76 16.00
N HIS A 86 3.30 9.83 16.55
CA HIS A 86 3.57 9.39 17.92
C HIS A 86 2.72 10.18 18.93
N LYS A 87 2.70 11.51 18.82
CA LYS A 87 1.94 12.39 19.70
C LYS A 87 0.44 12.11 19.66
N GLN A 88 -0.13 11.83 18.50
CA GLN A 88 -1.55 11.48 18.38
C GLN A 88 -1.90 10.20 19.13
N LEU A 89 -1.01 9.20 19.11
CA LEU A 89 -1.31 7.87 19.65
C LEU A 89 -0.99 7.73 21.14
N GLN A 90 0.05 8.41 21.66
CA GLN A 90 0.50 8.24 23.03
C GLN A 90 -0.51 8.69 24.11
N GLU A 91 -1.50 9.51 23.73
CA GLU A 91 -2.54 9.95 24.67
C GLU A 91 -3.47 8.79 25.07
N GLN A 92 -3.70 7.83 24.19
CA GLN A 92 -4.67 6.76 24.38
C GLN A 92 -4.04 5.36 24.43
N HIS A 93 -2.80 5.20 23.96
CA HIS A 93 -2.14 3.91 23.80
C HIS A 93 -0.74 3.90 24.43
N ASP A 94 -0.17 2.70 24.62
CA ASP A 94 1.22 2.50 24.95
C ASP A 94 2.03 2.43 23.66
N VAL A 95 2.77 3.51 23.33
CA VAL A 95 3.39 3.70 22.01
C VAL A 95 4.89 3.61 22.08
N ARG A 96 5.48 2.79 21.22
CA ARG A 96 6.91 2.68 21.03
C ARG A 96 7.27 2.96 19.57
N SER A 97 8.20 3.89 19.34
CA SER A 97 8.76 4.16 18.01
C SER A 97 10.09 3.44 17.83
N VAL A 98 10.27 2.80 16.70
CA VAL A 98 11.50 2.07 16.33
C VAL A 98 11.94 2.54 14.94
N VAL A 99 13.19 2.98 14.85
CA VAL A 99 13.84 3.33 13.59
C VAL A 99 14.61 2.11 13.09
N LEU A 100 14.24 1.63 11.90
CA LEU A 100 14.96 0.53 11.24
C LEU A 100 16.16 1.09 10.49
N ASP A 101 17.29 0.44 10.63
CA ASP A 101 18.58 0.88 10.07
C ASP A 101 19.42 -0.33 9.67
N ASP A 102 19.69 -0.49 8.39
CA ASP A 102 20.56 -1.53 7.83
C ASP A 102 22.01 -1.04 7.63
N GLY A 103 22.34 0.18 8.07
CA GLY A 103 23.65 0.81 7.87
C GLY A 103 23.84 1.45 6.48
N HIS A 104 22.86 1.33 5.57
CA HIS A 104 22.90 1.94 4.25
C HIS A 104 22.19 3.29 4.21
N THR A 105 22.42 4.09 3.16
CA THR A 105 21.75 5.36 2.95
C THR A 105 20.25 5.19 2.70
N THR A 106 19.89 4.15 1.96
CA THR A 106 18.50 3.75 1.69
C THR A 106 18.24 2.40 2.31
N LEU A 107 17.16 2.28 3.08
CA LEU A 107 16.78 1.03 3.72
C LEU A 107 16.36 -0.02 2.67
N HIS A 108 16.83 -1.25 2.87
CA HIS A 108 16.46 -2.39 2.04
C HIS A 108 15.59 -3.37 2.83
N ALA A 109 14.56 -3.93 2.19
CA ALA A 109 13.75 -4.99 2.80
C ALA A 109 14.47 -6.34 2.72
N ASP A 110 15.65 -6.43 3.30
CA ASP A 110 16.42 -7.67 3.41
C ASP A 110 16.06 -8.45 4.70
N GLU A 111 16.59 -9.65 4.85
CA GLU A 111 16.24 -10.51 5.99
C GLU A 111 16.64 -9.88 7.33
N THR A 112 17.73 -9.10 7.38
CA THR A 112 18.17 -8.40 8.60
C THR A 112 17.14 -7.38 9.06
N VAL A 113 16.66 -6.54 8.14
CA VAL A 113 15.64 -5.52 8.42
C VAL A 113 14.29 -6.17 8.75
N LEU A 114 13.94 -7.26 8.05
CA LEU A 114 12.72 -8.01 8.32
C LEU A 114 12.73 -8.62 9.73
N ASP A 115 13.87 -9.15 10.17
CA ASP A 115 14.04 -9.68 11.53
C ASP A 115 13.99 -8.57 12.58
N MET A 116 14.66 -7.43 12.34
CA MET A 116 14.57 -6.25 13.23
C MET A 116 13.13 -5.79 13.41
N ALA A 117 12.38 -5.65 12.31
CA ALA A 117 10.98 -5.25 12.35
C ALA A 117 10.09 -6.28 13.05
N THR A 118 10.35 -7.57 12.82
CA THR A 118 9.65 -8.68 13.49
C THR A 118 9.90 -8.64 15.00
N ILE A 119 11.15 -8.49 15.43
CA ILE A 119 11.51 -8.35 16.86
C ILE A 119 10.86 -7.11 17.46
N ALA A 120 10.88 -5.99 16.72
CA ALA A 120 10.22 -4.76 17.17
C ALA A 120 8.70 -4.91 17.33
N ALA A 121 8.06 -5.72 16.50
CA ALA A 121 6.62 -5.97 16.57
C ALA A 121 6.24 -7.01 17.66
N ASN A 122 7.21 -7.62 18.32
CA ASN A 122 6.92 -8.55 19.41
C ASN A 122 6.10 -7.87 20.52
N ASP A 123 5.07 -8.54 21.00
CA ASP A 123 4.10 -8.03 22.00
C ASP A 123 3.27 -6.80 21.56
N ALA A 124 3.32 -6.41 20.28
CA ALA A 124 2.45 -5.37 19.77
C ALA A 124 1.02 -5.89 19.55
N ASP A 125 0.04 -5.04 19.85
CA ASP A 125 -1.35 -5.27 19.48
C ASP A 125 -1.65 -4.73 18.07
N LEU A 126 -0.86 -3.73 17.63
CA LEU A 126 -0.97 -3.08 16.31
C LEU A 126 0.38 -2.51 15.90
N VAL A 127 0.69 -2.57 14.61
CA VAL A 127 1.86 -1.92 14.00
C VAL A 127 1.42 -0.78 13.09
N VAL A 128 2.08 0.36 13.21
CA VAL A 128 1.98 1.49 12.28
C VAL A 128 3.31 1.61 11.54
N THR A 129 3.32 1.56 10.22
CA THR A 129 4.49 1.92 9.42
C THR A 129 4.35 3.31 8.84
N ILE A 130 5.41 4.11 8.89
CA ILE A 130 5.49 5.42 8.25
C ILE A 130 6.60 5.35 7.22
N GLY A 131 6.28 5.51 5.96
CA GLY A 131 7.27 5.44 4.88
C GLY A 131 6.69 5.13 3.51
N SER A 132 7.58 4.81 2.58
CA SER A 132 7.26 4.41 1.21
C SER A 132 7.06 2.88 1.10
N GLY A 133 7.13 2.35 -0.11
CA GLY A 133 6.89 0.92 -0.40
C GLY A 133 7.72 -0.02 0.45
N THR A 134 9.03 0.24 0.63
CA THR A 134 9.93 -0.59 1.45
C THR A 134 9.42 -0.75 2.88
N MET A 135 9.03 0.37 3.53
CA MET A 135 8.50 0.31 4.89
C MET A 135 7.16 -0.43 4.97
N THR A 136 6.33 -0.30 3.94
CA THR A 136 5.07 -1.04 3.83
C THR A 136 5.32 -2.54 3.75
N ASP A 137 6.26 -2.98 2.89
CA ASP A 137 6.61 -4.39 2.73
C ASP A 137 7.19 -4.99 4.01
N VAL A 138 8.08 -4.25 4.68
CA VAL A 138 8.64 -4.64 5.99
C VAL A 138 7.53 -4.81 7.04
N GLY A 139 6.60 -3.86 7.12
CA GLY A 139 5.46 -3.93 8.05
C GLY A 139 4.51 -5.09 7.76
N LYS A 140 4.21 -5.35 6.47
CA LYS A 140 3.40 -6.51 6.06
C LYS A 140 4.02 -7.83 6.51
N ILE A 141 5.34 -8.00 6.31
CA ILE A 141 6.06 -9.21 6.74
C ILE A 141 6.12 -9.32 8.26
N ALA A 142 6.49 -8.24 8.97
CA ALA A 142 6.58 -8.27 10.43
C ALA A 142 5.25 -8.67 11.08
N THR A 143 4.14 -8.09 10.61
CA THR A 143 2.79 -8.39 11.13
C THR A 143 2.28 -9.77 10.71
N HIS A 144 2.67 -10.26 9.54
CA HIS A 144 2.36 -11.62 9.10
C HIS A 144 3.06 -12.67 9.97
N ARG A 145 4.33 -12.45 10.32
CA ARG A 145 5.11 -13.34 11.21
C ARG A 145 4.56 -13.39 12.65
N HIS A 146 3.75 -12.40 13.07
CA HIS A 146 3.11 -12.30 14.40
C HIS A 146 1.61 -12.62 14.37
N ASN A 147 1.21 -13.70 13.69
CA ASN A 147 -0.19 -14.17 13.65
C ASN A 147 -1.18 -13.08 13.16
N ASN A 148 -0.75 -12.31 12.20
CA ASN A 148 -1.59 -11.31 11.54
C ASN A 148 -2.11 -10.20 12.48
N ILE A 149 -1.27 -9.62 13.32
CA ILE A 149 -1.66 -8.42 14.06
C ILE A 149 -2.01 -7.27 13.09
N PRO A 150 -2.93 -6.36 13.44
CA PRO A 150 -3.33 -5.26 12.55
C PRO A 150 -2.14 -4.41 12.13
N HIS A 151 -2.14 -3.98 10.87
CA HIS A 151 -1.13 -3.13 10.27
C HIS A 151 -1.76 -1.90 9.64
N ILE A 152 -1.37 -0.72 10.10
CA ILE A 152 -1.73 0.56 9.49
C ILE A 152 -0.52 1.13 8.77
N VAL A 153 -0.71 1.51 7.52
CA VAL A 153 0.30 2.19 6.71
C VAL A 153 -0.01 3.68 6.66
N VAL A 154 0.93 4.51 7.09
CA VAL A 154 0.96 5.94 6.80
C VAL A 154 1.85 6.13 5.58
N GLN A 155 1.23 6.18 4.41
CA GLN A 155 1.90 6.27 3.12
C GLN A 155 2.47 7.67 2.91
N THR A 156 3.75 7.74 2.54
CA THR A 156 4.50 9.01 2.43
C THR A 156 5.01 9.31 1.02
N ALA A 157 4.80 8.42 0.07
CA ALA A 157 5.10 8.62 -1.35
C ALA A 157 4.17 7.77 -2.20
N ALA A 158 3.84 8.20 -3.40
CA ALA A 158 3.11 7.42 -4.40
C ALA A 158 4.11 6.75 -5.37
N SER A 159 4.95 5.85 -4.84
CA SER A 159 6.11 5.30 -5.54
C SER A 159 5.88 3.93 -6.19
N VAL A 160 4.92 3.16 -5.68
CA VAL A 160 4.58 1.79 -6.13
C VAL A 160 3.12 1.49 -5.83
N ASP A 161 2.59 0.40 -6.35
CA ASP A 161 1.24 -0.10 -6.05
C ASP A 161 1.17 -1.04 -4.82
N GLY A 162 2.32 -1.50 -4.31
CA GLY A 162 2.43 -2.45 -3.19
C GLY A 162 1.89 -1.98 -1.82
N PHE A 163 1.31 -0.78 -1.72
CA PHE A 163 0.67 -0.32 -0.48
C PHE A 163 -0.66 -1.02 -0.19
N THR A 164 -1.30 -1.57 -1.20
CA THR A 164 -2.68 -2.09 -1.13
C THR A 164 -2.81 -3.49 -1.74
N ASP A 165 -1.77 -4.30 -1.65
CA ASP A 165 -1.75 -5.70 -2.02
C ASP A 165 -1.41 -6.62 -0.83
N ASN A 166 -1.39 -7.92 -1.05
CA ASN A 166 -1.08 -8.95 -0.05
C ASN A 166 0.25 -9.65 -0.28
N VAL A 167 1.14 -9.06 -1.09
CA VAL A 167 2.50 -9.54 -1.34
C VAL A 167 3.52 -8.51 -0.87
N SER A 168 4.76 -8.90 -0.72
CA SER A 168 5.87 -8.00 -0.37
C SER A 168 7.07 -8.25 -1.25
N VAL A 169 7.76 -7.19 -1.65
CA VAL A 169 9.01 -7.27 -2.39
C VAL A 169 10.17 -7.19 -1.40
N VAL A 170 10.95 -8.26 -1.33
CA VAL A 170 12.08 -8.39 -0.42
C VAL A 170 13.39 -8.63 -1.17
N LEU A 171 14.51 -8.26 -0.55
CA LEU A 171 15.83 -8.50 -1.08
C LEU A 171 16.41 -9.80 -0.47
N ARG A 172 16.53 -10.86 -1.30
CA ARG A 172 17.13 -12.13 -0.91
C ARG A 172 18.37 -12.41 -1.74
N ASN A 173 19.52 -12.54 -1.11
CA ASN A 173 20.82 -12.78 -1.77
C ASN A 173 21.09 -11.75 -2.91
N GLY A 174 20.80 -10.48 -2.66
CA GLY A 174 20.98 -9.40 -3.64
C GLY A 174 19.96 -9.35 -4.78
N VAL A 175 18.92 -10.20 -4.75
CA VAL A 175 17.87 -10.25 -5.79
C VAL A 175 16.51 -9.89 -5.19
N LYS A 176 15.79 -8.99 -5.84
CA LYS A 176 14.39 -8.69 -5.48
C LYS A 176 13.50 -9.91 -5.73
N ARG A 177 12.67 -10.25 -4.75
CA ARG A 177 11.71 -11.34 -4.81
C ARG A 177 10.37 -10.88 -4.27
N THR A 178 9.31 -11.13 -5.02
CA THR A 178 7.94 -11.00 -4.54
C THR A 178 7.58 -12.26 -3.77
N ILE A 179 7.15 -12.09 -2.53
CA ILE A 179 6.76 -13.19 -1.65
C ILE A 179 5.37 -12.95 -1.07
N PRO A 180 4.61 -14.00 -0.75
CA PRO A 180 3.34 -13.85 -0.05
C PRO A 180 3.53 -13.13 1.29
N SER A 181 2.63 -12.22 1.59
CA SER A 181 2.54 -11.54 2.88
C SER A 181 1.07 -11.37 3.27
N ARG A 182 0.64 -10.18 3.64
CA ARG A 182 -0.76 -9.91 4.00
C ARG A 182 -1.19 -8.53 3.55
N TRP A 183 -2.49 -8.32 3.45
CA TRP A 183 -3.06 -6.99 3.30
C TRP A 183 -2.71 -6.11 4.51
N PRO A 184 -2.34 -4.84 4.34
CA PRO A 184 -2.48 -3.86 5.41
C PRO A 184 -3.94 -3.80 5.86
N THR A 185 -4.18 -3.56 7.13
CA THR A 185 -5.55 -3.39 7.64
C THR A 185 -6.16 -2.10 7.14
N ILE A 186 -5.41 -1.00 7.23
CA ILE A 186 -5.81 0.34 6.74
C ILE A 186 -4.59 1.03 6.14
N VAL A 187 -4.79 1.75 5.04
CA VAL A 187 -3.81 2.66 4.44
C VAL A 187 -4.31 4.10 4.57
N LEU A 188 -3.46 4.97 5.11
CA LEU A 188 -3.66 6.41 5.20
C LEU A 188 -2.68 7.10 4.25
N ALA A 189 -3.14 7.60 3.13
CA ALA A 189 -2.37 8.31 2.14
C ALA A 189 -2.58 9.82 2.30
N ASP A 190 -1.66 10.48 3.01
CA ASP A 190 -1.68 11.92 3.25
C ASP A 190 -1.10 12.65 2.03
N ILE A 191 -1.95 13.28 1.25
CA ILE A 191 -1.59 13.87 -0.04
C ILE A 191 -0.58 15.01 0.12
N VAL A 192 -0.65 15.77 1.20
CA VAL A 192 0.35 16.80 1.48
C VAL A 192 1.72 16.18 1.68
N THR A 193 1.82 15.16 2.53
CA THR A 193 3.09 14.43 2.76
C THR A 193 3.62 13.80 1.48
N ILE A 194 2.74 13.15 0.70
CA ILE A 194 3.12 12.51 -0.56
C ILE A 194 3.58 13.55 -1.59
N GLY A 195 2.93 14.72 -1.65
CA GLY A 195 3.33 15.82 -2.53
C GLY A 195 4.68 16.45 -2.13
N GLU A 196 5.04 16.44 -0.84
CA GLU A 196 6.33 16.92 -0.31
C GLU A 196 7.44 15.85 -0.39
N ALA A 197 7.14 14.63 -0.83
CA ALA A 197 8.15 13.58 -1.03
C ALA A 197 9.14 13.95 -2.15
N PRO A 198 10.36 13.38 -2.13
CA PRO A 198 11.28 13.50 -3.26
C PRO A 198 10.57 13.16 -4.58
N SER A 199 10.70 14.04 -5.59
CA SER A 199 9.97 13.93 -6.87
C SER A 199 10.23 12.60 -7.58
N GLU A 200 11.42 12.03 -7.39
CA GLU A 200 11.82 10.75 -7.95
C GLU A 200 10.92 9.60 -7.49
N LEU A 201 10.40 9.67 -6.25
CA LEU A 201 9.51 8.63 -5.74
C LEU A 201 8.14 8.67 -6.44
N ASN A 202 7.54 9.85 -6.56
CA ASN A 202 6.24 9.99 -7.22
C ASN A 202 6.34 9.78 -8.74
N THR A 203 7.43 10.20 -9.38
CA THR A 203 7.69 9.92 -10.80
C THR A 203 7.96 8.44 -11.06
N SER A 204 8.60 7.72 -10.14
CA SER A 204 8.71 6.25 -10.20
C SER A 204 7.34 5.59 -10.16
N GLY A 205 6.44 6.04 -9.26
CA GLY A 205 5.07 5.54 -9.22
C GLY A 205 4.26 5.85 -10.48
N PHE A 206 4.54 6.97 -11.16
CA PHE A 206 3.96 7.23 -12.47
C PHE A 206 4.49 6.26 -13.52
N GLY A 207 5.81 5.98 -13.52
CA GLY A 207 6.42 4.94 -14.36
C GLY A 207 5.78 3.57 -14.11
N GLU A 208 5.58 3.20 -12.84
CA GLU A 208 4.84 2.00 -12.46
C GLU A 208 3.41 1.99 -13.02
N ALA A 209 2.71 3.12 -12.90
CA ALA A 209 1.34 3.25 -13.40
C ALA A 209 1.20 3.10 -14.93
N ILE A 210 2.23 3.46 -15.70
CA ILE A 210 2.23 3.35 -17.18
C ILE A 210 2.15 1.88 -17.63
N SER A 211 2.66 0.91 -16.87
CA SER A 211 2.55 -0.51 -17.20
C SER A 211 1.09 -1.00 -17.31
N LEU A 212 0.12 -0.20 -16.80
CA LEU A 212 -1.30 -0.45 -16.98
C LEU A 212 -1.72 -0.56 -18.47
N PHE A 213 -0.97 0.05 -19.37
CA PHE A 213 -1.27 0.00 -20.81
C PHE A 213 -0.68 -1.23 -21.51
N THR A 214 0.24 -1.94 -20.89
CA THR A 214 0.97 -3.09 -21.48
C THR A 214 0.74 -4.38 -20.71
N ALA A 215 1.00 -4.41 -19.40
CA ALA A 215 0.92 -5.61 -18.58
C ALA A 215 -0.42 -6.37 -18.66
N PRO A 216 -1.61 -5.72 -18.63
CA PRO A 216 -2.87 -6.44 -18.79
C PRO A 216 -3.03 -7.14 -20.15
N ALA A 217 -2.42 -6.61 -21.20
CA ALA A 217 -2.45 -7.23 -22.52
C ALA A 217 -1.53 -8.45 -22.56
N ASP A 218 -0.34 -8.38 -21.97
CA ASP A 218 0.58 -9.50 -21.80
C ASP A 218 -0.06 -10.62 -20.99
N TRP A 219 -0.72 -10.27 -19.89
CA TRP A 219 -1.45 -11.21 -19.04
C TRP A 219 -2.58 -11.92 -19.80
N TYR A 220 -3.37 -11.16 -20.55
CA TYR A 220 -4.42 -11.74 -21.41
C TYR A 220 -3.83 -12.67 -22.48
N LEU A 221 -2.74 -12.26 -23.14
CA LEU A 221 -2.07 -13.07 -24.15
C LEU A 221 -1.52 -14.37 -23.55
N ALA A 222 -0.84 -14.30 -22.39
CA ALA A 222 -0.33 -15.48 -21.69
C ALA A 222 -1.47 -16.48 -21.36
N ASN A 223 -2.63 -15.97 -20.93
CA ASN A 223 -3.80 -16.79 -20.70
C ASN A 223 -4.31 -17.43 -22.01
N LEU A 224 -4.41 -16.66 -23.09
CA LEU A 224 -4.90 -17.14 -24.38
C LEU A 224 -4.05 -18.28 -24.95
N VAL A 225 -2.74 -18.26 -24.73
CA VAL A 225 -1.82 -19.31 -25.19
C VAL A 225 -1.59 -20.42 -24.15
N GLY A 226 -2.32 -20.39 -23.02
CA GLY A 226 -2.29 -21.44 -22.00
C GLY A 226 -1.06 -21.41 -21.09
N LEU A 227 -0.34 -20.28 -21.00
CA LEU A 227 0.82 -20.10 -20.12
C LEU A 227 0.45 -19.54 -18.75
N ASP A 228 -0.68 -18.84 -18.62
CA ASP A 228 -1.19 -18.30 -17.38
C ASP A 228 -2.67 -18.66 -17.18
N HIS A 229 -3.04 -19.04 -15.97
CA HIS A 229 -4.41 -19.41 -15.62
C HIS A 229 -5.04 -18.47 -14.58
N THR A 230 -4.32 -17.39 -14.20
CA THR A 230 -4.77 -16.42 -13.21
C THR A 230 -5.63 -15.31 -13.82
N PHE A 231 -5.68 -15.19 -15.15
CA PHE A 231 -6.45 -14.15 -15.83
C PHE A 231 -7.91 -14.16 -15.41
N HIS A 232 -8.42 -12.99 -15.03
CA HIS A 232 -9.80 -12.81 -14.60
C HIS A 232 -10.44 -11.55 -15.17
N VAL A 233 -11.63 -11.72 -15.76
CA VAL A 233 -12.33 -10.61 -16.45
C VAL A 233 -12.70 -9.47 -15.49
N ALA A 234 -13.12 -9.77 -14.25
CA ALA A 234 -13.45 -8.72 -13.27
C ALA A 234 -12.23 -7.85 -12.95
N SER A 235 -11.05 -8.47 -12.74
CA SER A 235 -9.80 -7.77 -12.51
C SER A 235 -9.41 -6.89 -13.69
N MET A 236 -9.52 -7.44 -14.92
CA MET A 236 -9.27 -6.67 -16.15
C MET A 236 -10.21 -5.47 -16.28
N ASN A 237 -11.48 -5.62 -15.93
CA ASN A 237 -12.45 -4.53 -15.99
C ASN A 237 -12.15 -3.41 -14.99
N LEU A 238 -11.65 -3.74 -13.79
CA LEU A 238 -11.17 -2.74 -12.82
C LEU A 238 -9.96 -1.98 -13.35
N LEU A 239 -8.99 -2.66 -13.97
CA LEU A 239 -7.82 -2.01 -14.59
C LEU A 239 -8.23 -1.13 -15.76
N LYS A 240 -9.14 -1.57 -16.64
CA LYS A 240 -9.69 -0.75 -17.73
C LYS A 240 -10.40 0.50 -17.22
N TYR A 241 -11.14 0.37 -16.12
CA TYR A 241 -11.79 1.53 -15.50
C TYR A 241 -10.76 2.53 -14.96
N ALA A 242 -9.71 2.06 -14.30
CA ALA A 242 -8.63 2.90 -13.82
C ALA A 242 -7.85 3.60 -14.97
N ALA A 243 -7.80 2.96 -16.16
CA ALA A 243 -7.14 3.49 -17.36
C ALA A 243 -8.04 4.39 -18.23
N ALA A 244 -9.34 4.52 -17.90
CA ALA A 244 -10.32 5.15 -18.79
C ALA A 244 -10.09 6.66 -18.99
N GLU A 245 -9.43 7.33 -18.06
CA GLU A 245 -9.03 8.73 -18.21
C GLU A 245 -7.54 8.81 -18.57
N PRO A 246 -7.19 9.41 -19.72
CA PRO A 246 -5.79 9.68 -20.02
C PRO A 246 -5.23 10.60 -18.93
N PRO A 247 -3.97 10.43 -18.53
CA PRO A 247 -3.38 11.15 -17.41
C PRO A 247 -3.12 12.62 -17.76
N THR A 248 -4.17 13.41 -17.97
CA THR A 248 -4.09 14.87 -18.16
C THR A 248 -3.54 15.58 -16.92
N TRP A 249 -3.61 14.90 -15.78
CA TRP A 249 -3.09 15.36 -14.50
C TRP A 249 -1.59 15.06 -14.30
N SER A 250 -0.96 14.28 -15.18
CA SER A 250 0.43 13.81 -15.02
C SER A 250 1.47 14.94 -14.93
N ASN A 251 1.20 16.07 -15.56
CA ASN A 251 2.09 17.23 -15.56
C ASN A 251 2.37 17.81 -14.17
N GLY A 252 1.55 17.54 -13.18
CA GLY A 252 1.74 18.02 -11.81
C GLY A 252 2.44 17.03 -10.87
N ILE A 253 2.86 15.85 -11.34
CA ILE A 253 3.43 14.81 -10.47
C ILE A 253 4.81 15.22 -9.95
N ALA A 254 5.68 15.70 -10.82
CA ALA A 254 7.05 16.08 -10.47
C ALA A 254 7.08 17.27 -9.50
N GLU A 255 6.10 18.15 -9.57
CA GLU A 255 5.92 19.32 -8.71
C GLU A 255 5.16 19.02 -7.42
N GLY A 256 4.71 17.78 -7.19
CA GLY A 256 3.91 17.41 -6.03
C GLY A 256 2.52 18.03 -6.01
N GLY A 257 1.97 18.37 -7.17
CA GLY A 257 0.65 19.00 -7.29
C GLY A 257 -0.45 18.12 -6.69
N ALA A 258 -1.29 18.68 -5.80
CA ALA A 258 -2.27 17.91 -5.01
C ALA A 258 -3.19 17.03 -5.86
N VAL A 259 -3.73 17.55 -6.97
CA VAL A 259 -4.61 16.78 -7.87
C VAL A 259 -3.85 15.63 -8.52
N ALA A 260 -2.65 15.88 -9.05
CA ALA A 260 -1.84 14.86 -9.69
C ALA A 260 -1.44 13.77 -8.69
N THR A 261 -0.98 14.15 -7.51
CA THR A 261 -0.59 13.26 -6.42
C THR A 261 -1.79 12.39 -5.97
N GLN A 262 -2.97 12.99 -5.80
CA GLN A 262 -4.17 12.27 -5.41
C GLN A 262 -4.61 11.25 -6.47
N GLN A 263 -4.59 11.62 -7.74
CA GLN A 263 -4.96 10.72 -8.83
C GLN A 263 -3.97 9.56 -8.99
N LEU A 264 -2.66 9.84 -8.91
CA LEU A 264 -1.64 8.82 -8.94
C LEU A 264 -1.80 7.84 -7.77
N THR A 265 -1.98 8.36 -6.54
CA THR A 265 -2.16 7.53 -5.34
C THR A 265 -3.39 6.62 -5.47
N ARG A 266 -4.51 7.14 -5.99
CA ARG A 266 -5.72 6.34 -6.25
C ARG A 266 -5.49 5.25 -7.28
N LEU A 267 -4.83 5.60 -8.39
CA LEU A 267 -4.53 4.64 -9.44
C LEU A 267 -3.66 3.50 -8.92
N LEU A 268 -2.57 3.82 -8.22
CA LEU A 268 -1.68 2.82 -7.62
C LEU A 268 -2.40 1.96 -6.58
N ALA A 269 -3.26 2.56 -5.75
CA ALA A 269 -4.05 1.81 -4.77
C ALA A 269 -5.02 0.82 -5.44
N LEU A 270 -5.69 1.20 -6.53
CA LEU A 270 -6.54 0.29 -7.29
C LEU A 270 -5.73 -0.84 -7.93
N ARG A 271 -4.55 -0.55 -8.46
CA ARG A 271 -3.64 -1.55 -9.04
C ARG A 271 -3.22 -2.59 -8.01
N GLY A 272 -2.77 -2.16 -6.82
CA GLY A 272 -2.42 -3.05 -5.73
C GLY A 272 -3.60 -3.95 -5.32
N ILE A 273 -4.81 -3.38 -5.18
CA ILE A 273 -6.01 -4.16 -4.89
C ILE A 273 -6.26 -5.22 -5.97
N VAL A 274 -6.13 -4.87 -7.25
CA VAL A 274 -6.33 -5.83 -8.35
C VAL A 274 -5.31 -6.95 -8.30
N SER A 275 -4.04 -6.65 -8.07
CA SER A 275 -2.99 -7.66 -7.90
C SER A 275 -3.32 -8.64 -6.77
N GLY A 276 -3.68 -8.09 -5.60
CA GLY A 276 -3.97 -8.90 -4.43
C GLY A 276 -5.20 -9.81 -4.61
N VAL A 277 -6.32 -9.29 -5.17
CA VAL A 277 -7.50 -10.13 -5.41
C VAL A 277 -7.28 -11.14 -6.54
N SER A 278 -6.46 -10.83 -7.53
CA SER A 278 -6.10 -11.74 -8.62
C SER A 278 -5.06 -12.78 -8.20
N ASN A 279 -4.45 -12.59 -7.02
CA ASN A 279 -3.38 -13.43 -6.48
C ASN A 279 -2.20 -13.59 -7.46
N THR A 280 -1.91 -12.53 -8.23
CA THR A 280 -0.84 -12.49 -9.23
C THR A 280 -0.39 -11.05 -9.48
N THR A 281 0.88 -10.86 -9.80
CA THR A 281 1.43 -9.59 -10.28
C THR A 281 1.42 -9.47 -11.80
N ALA A 282 1.05 -10.52 -12.53
CA ALA A 282 1.03 -10.53 -14.01
C ALA A 282 0.11 -9.45 -14.60
N CYS A 283 -0.93 -9.04 -13.88
CA CYS A 283 -1.82 -7.96 -14.28
C CYS A 283 -1.17 -6.56 -14.23
N LEU A 284 -0.02 -6.41 -13.55
CA LEU A 284 0.68 -5.15 -13.29
C LEU A 284 2.09 -5.13 -13.86
N SER A 285 2.74 -6.30 -13.97
CA SER A 285 4.13 -6.47 -14.38
C SER A 285 4.18 -7.38 -15.61
N GLY A 286 4.29 -6.77 -16.78
CA GLY A 286 4.46 -7.46 -18.05
C GLY A 286 5.92 -7.46 -18.51
N VAL A 287 6.13 -7.57 -19.82
CA VAL A 287 7.46 -7.59 -20.46
C VAL A 287 8.27 -6.32 -20.17
N GLU A 288 7.60 -5.17 -19.99
CA GLU A 288 8.24 -3.89 -19.67
C GLU A 288 9.05 -3.92 -18.35
N HIS A 289 8.73 -4.82 -17.42
CA HIS A 289 9.47 -4.96 -16.16
C HIS A 289 10.77 -5.76 -16.28
N VAL A 290 11.04 -6.40 -17.42
CA VAL A 290 12.24 -7.22 -17.66
C VAL A 290 13.16 -6.64 -18.72
N ILE A 291 12.77 -5.51 -19.34
CA ILE A 291 13.60 -4.76 -20.29
C ILE A 291 14.37 -3.67 -19.55
#